data_d12d3e968ef6d75a7dbf09c23e24d5b9
#
_entry.id   d12d3e968ef6d75a7dbf09c23e24d5b9
#
_cell.length_a   1.000
_cell.length_b   1.000
_cell.length_c   1.000
_cell.angle_alpha   90.00
_cell.angle_beta   90.00
_cell.angle_gamma   90.00
#
_symmetry.space_group_name_H-M   'P 1'
#
loop_
_entity.id
_entity.type
_entity.pdbx_description
1 polymer ?
#
loop_
_entity_poly.entity_id
_entity_poly.type
_entity_poly.pdbx_seq_one_letter_code
_entity_poly.pdbx_strand_id
1 'polypeptide(L)'
;MKHLLGMTTVAVAILALFACATRTCAQGTQTQTQSQQQQQPPAQEGQKPSLQNPITPAVAPVPAPVDPKEDAAYKSFFSMSPANPADVDKEIQAGEDFLKAYPASQYLQHVYSRLANAYFQKPDLAKMYEDGQKALALNGDDVSVLTLLGGTLPRGKADDPNFKDKLAQAEQYDKHALELLPTTTKPEGVTDEQFTKLKETATMTAHGGLGIALFREGKVTDAVPELEKATDGVTNPDPTDFYVLGLALASLQKYADAAKAFDGCAQLTSGLQDRCKQGASDAKAKAANQLQPPKI
;
A
#
# COMPACT_ATOMS: atom_id res chain seq x y z
N MET A 1 22.08 -18.09 24.11
CA MET A 1 22.45 -17.36 22.87
C MET A 1 22.37 -18.36 21.71
N LYS A 2 21.49 -18.15 20.77
CA LYS A 2 21.10 -18.83 19.52
C LYS A 2 19.62 -19.13 19.58
N HIS A 3 18.82 -18.26 18.99
CA HIS A 3 17.55 -18.49 18.30
C HIS A 3 16.95 -17.13 17.96
N LEU A 4 17.52 -16.50 16.94
CA LEU A 4 16.91 -15.38 16.24
C LEU A 4 17.12 -15.63 14.75
N LEU A 5 16.40 -16.61 14.20
CA LEU A 5 16.28 -16.80 12.75
C LEU A 5 14.94 -17.50 12.51
N GLY A 6 13.97 -16.77 12.08
CA GLY A 6 12.64 -17.29 11.74
C GLY A 6 11.62 -16.19 11.47
N MET A 7 12.04 -15.04 10.94
CA MET A 7 11.10 -14.08 10.36
C MET A 7 11.10 -14.27 8.84
N THR A 8 10.25 -15.14 8.45
CA THR A 8 9.40 -15.20 7.24
C THR A 8 9.84 -14.42 6.00
N THR A 9 10.53 -15.12 5.14
CA THR A 9 10.90 -14.80 3.77
C THR A 9 9.71 -14.73 2.78
N VAL A 10 8.47 -14.60 3.22
CA VAL A 10 7.28 -14.70 2.35
C VAL A 10 6.79 -13.33 1.84
N ALA A 11 7.09 -12.24 2.53
CA ALA A 11 6.64 -10.90 2.10
C ALA A 11 7.44 -10.29 0.94
N VAL A 12 8.58 -10.87 0.60
CA VAL A 12 9.60 -10.26 -0.26
C VAL A 12 9.35 -10.38 -1.77
N ALA A 13 8.59 -11.39 -2.19
CA ALA A 13 8.41 -11.65 -3.63
C ALA A 13 7.35 -10.78 -4.32
N ILE A 14 6.59 -9.99 -3.55
CA ILE A 14 5.32 -9.44 -4.03
C ILE A 14 5.47 -8.10 -4.74
N LEU A 15 6.51 -7.35 -4.43
CA LEU A 15 6.54 -5.92 -4.73
C LEU A 15 7.32 -5.51 -6.00
N ALA A 16 8.09 -6.42 -6.58
CA ALA A 16 8.89 -6.10 -7.75
C ALA A 16 8.13 -6.12 -9.10
N LEU A 17 6.87 -6.57 -9.11
CA LEU A 17 6.17 -6.90 -10.36
C LEU A 17 5.14 -5.87 -10.84
N PHE A 18 4.78 -4.88 -10.04
CA PHE A 18 3.77 -3.89 -10.42
C PHE A 18 4.29 -2.71 -11.27
N ALA A 19 5.57 -2.68 -11.59
CA ALA A 19 6.22 -1.48 -12.15
C ALA A 19 6.18 -1.35 -13.69
N CYS A 20 5.44 -2.18 -14.42
CA CYS A 20 5.45 -2.13 -15.89
C CYS A 20 4.04 -2.05 -16.49
N ALA A 21 3.36 -0.91 -16.31
CA ALA A 21 2.20 -0.55 -17.12
C ALA A 21 2.58 0.61 -18.05
N THR A 22 3.10 0.29 -19.23
CA THR A 22 3.29 1.25 -20.32
C THR A 22 1.95 1.68 -20.88
N ARG A 23 1.77 2.98 -20.97
CA ARG A 23 0.63 3.63 -21.63
C ARG A 23 0.46 3.14 -23.05
N THR A 24 -0.63 2.44 -23.31
CA THR A 24 -1.11 2.20 -24.68
C THR A 24 -2.18 3.26 -24.98
N CYS A 25 -1.90 4.18 -25.87
CA CYS A 25 -2.88 5.10 -26.42
C CYS A 25 -3.90 4.30 -27.23
N ALA A 26 -5.15 4.29 -26.81
CA ALA A 26 -6.28 3.86 -27.61
C ALA A 26 -7.01 5.09 -28.15
N GLN A 27 -7.01 5.21 -29.48
CA GLN A 27 -7.91 6.09 -30.22
C GLN A 27 -9.34 5.58 -30.10
N GLY A 28 -10.28 6.42 -29.76
CA GLY A 28 -11.70 6.05 -29.70
C GLY A 28 -12.59 7.24 -30.06
N THR A 29 -13.07 7.22 -31.23
CA THR A 29 -14.34 7.56 -31.89
C THR A 29 -15.26 8.59 -31.20
N GLN A 30 -15.55 9.63 -31.98
CA GLN A 30 -16.58 10.63 -31.77
C GLN A 30 -17.99 10.03 -31.79
N THR A 31 -18.85 10.51 -30.91
CA THR A 31 -20.31 10.53 -31.15
C THR A 31 -20.87 11.88 -30.72
N GLN A 32 -21.44 12.58 -31.68
CA GLN A 32 -22.20 13.82 -31.52
C GLN A 32 -23.53 13.51 -30.83
N THR A 33 -23.99 14.38 -29.94
CA THR A 33 -25.42 14.63 -29.79
C THR A 33 -25.66 16.10 -29.42
N GLN A 34 -26.62 16.68 -30.09
CA GLN A 34 -27.01 18.09 -30.18
C GLN A 34 -27.76 18.61 -28.95
N SER A 35 -27.63 19.92 -28.79
CA SER A 35 -28.66 20.95 -28.50
C SER A 35 -29.37 20.94 -27.15
N GLN A 36 -29.21 22.05 -26.40
CA GLN A 36 -30.34 22.98 -26.17
C GLN A 36 -29.84 24.36 -25.75
N GLN A 37 -30.47 25.37 -26.37
CA GLN A 37 -30.32 26.81 -26.18
C GLN A 37 -30.91 27.26 -24.83
N GLN A 38 -30.32 28.30 -24.23
CA GLN A 38 -31.07 29.36 -23.56
C GLN A 38 -30.25 30.65 -23.42
N GLN A 39 -30.72 31.63 -24.16
CA GLN A 39 -30.86 33.07 -23.95
C GLN A 39 -29.80 33.92 -23.24
N GLN A 40 -29.24 34.84 -24.04
CA GLN A 40 -28.48 36.03 -23.69
C GLN A 40 -29.39 37.21 -23.28
N PRO A 41 -28.93 38.15 -22.47
CA PRO A 41 -29.30 39.59 -22.57
C PRO A 41 -28.13 40.45 -23.11
N PRO A 42 -28.40 41.74 -23.48
CA PRO A 42 -27.84 42.30 -24.69
C PRO A 42 -26.53 43.11 -24.54
N ALA A 43 -25.99 43.43 -25.71
CA ALA A 43 -24.74 44.04 -26.06
C ALA A 43 -24.42 45.41 -25.42
N GLN A 44 -23.11 45.63 -25.18
CA GLN A 44 -22.47 46.95 -25.29
C GLN A 44 -21.42 46.92 -26.39
N GLU A 45 -21.55 47.91 -27.30
CA GLU A 45 -20.68 48.15 -28.44
C GLU A 45 -19.28 48.65 -28.04
N GLY A 46 -18.29 48.21 -28.81
CA GLY A 46 -17.10 48.99 -29.07
C GLY A 46 -15.78 48.39 -28.58
N GLN A 47 -15.21 47.47 -29.37
CA GLN A 47 -13.79 47.49 -29.73
C GLN A 47 -13.50 46.34 -30.71
N LYS A 48 -12.91 46.67 -31.87
CA LYS A 48 -12.44 45.70 -32.87
C LYS A 48 -11.34 44.84 -32.27
N PRO A 49 -11.45 43.49 -32.28
CA PRO A 49 -10.31 42.64 -32.02
C PRO A 49 -9.40 42.55 -33.25
N SER A 50 -8.13 42.81 -33.03
CA SER A 50 -7.07 42.45 -33.97
C SER A 50 -7.02 40.94 -34.19
N LEU A 51 -6.73 40.54 -35.43
CA LEU A 51 -6.50 39.18 -35.86
C LEU A 51 -5.46 38.52 -34.95
N GLN A 52 -5.92 37.69 -34.04
CA GLN A 52 -5.04 36.80 -33.28
C GLN A 52 -4.75 35.54 -34.11
N ASN A 53 -3.46 35.19 -34.13
CA ASN A 53 -2.93 34.00 -34.75
C ASN A 53 -3.73 32.75 -34.39
N PRO A 54 -3.87 31.77 -35.31
CA PRO A 54 -4.49 30.49 -34.99
C PRO A 54 -3.72 29.83 -33.86
N ILE A 55 -4.42 29.50 -32.77
CA ILE A 55 -3.89 28.73 -31.66
C ILE A 55 -3.57 27.35 -32.21
N THR A 56 -2.31 27.10 -32.51
CA THR A 56 -1.81 25.77 -32.77
C THR A 56 -2.03 24.99 -31.48
N PRO A 57 -2.75 23.85 -31.48
CA PRO A 57 -2.85 23.03 -30.28
C PRO A 57 -1.43 22.66 -29.84
N ALA A 58 -1.11 22.95 -28.57
CA ALA A 58 0.16 22.57 -28.01
C ALA A 58 0.29 21.04 -28.14
N VAL A 59 1.15 20.62 -29.06
CA VAL A 59 1.54 19.20 -29.15
C VAL A 59 2.21 18.89 -27.83
N ALA A 60 1.66 17.94 -27.07
CA ALA A 60 2.30 17.47 -25.85
C ALA A 60 3.76 17.12 -26.17
N PRO A 61 4.72 17.59 -25.38
CA PRO A 61 6.13 17.34 -25.65
C PRO A 61 6.35 15.84 -25.78
N VAL A 62 6.87 15.42 -26.93
CA VAL A 62 7.34 14.03 -27.12
C VAL A 62 8.41 13.79 -26.06
N PRO A 63 8.32 12.73 -25.25
CA PRO A 63 9.32 12.43 -24.26
C PRO A 63 10.71 12.42 -24.93
N ALA A 64 11.67 13.11 -24.32
CA ALA A 64 13.04 13.10 -24.83
C ALA A 64 13.55 11.64 -24.94
N PRO A 65 14.33 11.31 -26.00
CA PRO A 65 14.94 9.99 -26.08
C PRO A 65 15.76 9.72 -24.83
N VAL A 66 15.56 8.55 -24.22
CA VAL A 66 16.33 8.15 -23.03
C VAL A 66 17.79 7.96 -23.42
N ASP A 67 18.71 8.47 -22.60
CA ASP A 67 20.14 8.18 -22.76
C ASP A 67 20.34 6.64 -22.68
N PRO A 68 20.97 6.01 -23.68
CA PRO A 68 21.22 4.56 -23.66
C PRO A 68 21.97 4.08 -22.40
N LYS A 69 22.80 4.93 -21.80
CA LYS A 69 23.50 4.62 -20.54
C LYS A 69 22.54 4.62 -19.35
N GLU A 70 21.62 5.57 -19.30
CA GLU A 70 20.57 5.63 -18.29
C GLU A 70 19.68 4.39 -18.38
N ASP A 71 19.21 4.04 -19.59
CA ASP A 71 18.36 2.87 -19.81
C ASP A 71 19.08 1.56 -19.42
N ALA A 72 20.37 1.42 -19.78
CA ALA A 72 21.18 0.27 -19.38
C ALA A 72 21.38 0.18 -17.85
N ALA A 73 21.63 1.31 -17.18
CA ALA A 73 21.78 1.36 -15.74
C ALA A 73 20.45 1.01 -15.03
N TYR A 74 19.31 1.54 -15.50
CA TYR A 74 18.00 1.21 -15.00
C TYR A 74 17.70 -0.29 -15.17
N LYS A 75 17.89 -0.86 -16.35
CA LYS A 75 17.67 -2.29 -16.61
C LYS A 75 18.55 -3.18 -15.74
N SER A 76 19.82 -2.80 -15.54
CA SER A 76 20.73 -3.50 -14.64
C SER A 76 20.21 -3.51 -13.20
N PHE A 77 19.82 -2.35 -12.67
CA PHE A 77 19.22 -2.24 -11.35
C PHE A 77 17.91 -3.03 -11.25
N PHE A 78 17.02 -2.87 -12.23
CA PHE A 78 15.69 -3.46 -12.18
C PHE A 78 15.69 -4.99 -12.34
N SER A 79 16.72 -5.56 -12.98
CA SER A 79 16.89 -7.01 -13.12
C SER A 79 17.45 -7.70 -11.87
N MET A 80 17.88 -6.95 -10.85
CA MET A 80 18.38 -7.53 -9.61
C MET A 80 17.26 -8.30 -8.89
N SER A 81 17.58 -9.46 -8.35
CA SER A 81 16.65 -10.31 -7.59
C SER A 81 17.33 -10.72 -6.28
N PRO A 82 17.28 -9.88 -5.26
CA PRO A 82 17.96 -10.15 -4.00
C PRO A 82 17.40 -11.41 -3.34
N ALA A 83 18.28 -12.37 -3.07
CA ALA A 83 17.95 -13.64 -2.43
C ALA A 83 18.33 -13.69 -0.94
N ASN A 84 19.14 -12.74 -0.49
CA ASN A 84 19.64 -12.65 0.88
C ASN A 84 19.93 -11.19 1.27
N PRO A 85 20.13 -10.89 2.56
CA PRO A 85 20.35 -9.50 3.02
C PRO A 85 21.53 -8.78 2.36
N ALA A 86 22.59 -9.48 1.97
CA ALA A 86 23.73 -8.84 1.29
C ALA A 86 23.41 -8.43 -0.15
N ASP A 87 22.47 -9.14 -0.79
CA ASP A 87 22.00 -8.76 -2.13
C ASP A 87 21.03 -7.56 -2.05
N VAL A 88 20.27 -7.44 -0.97
CA VAL A 88 19.46 -6.24 -0.68
C VAL A 88 20.37 -5.01 -0.52
N ASP A 89 21.52 -5.14 0.15
CA ASP A 89 22.49 -4.04 0.27
C ASP A 89 23.01 -3.58 -1.10
N LYS A 90 23.30 -4.52 -1.99
CA LYS A 90 23.74 -4.21 -3.35
C LYS A 90 22.63 -3.54 -4.16
N GLU A 91 21.40 -4.00 -3.99
CA GLU A 91 20.23 -3.39 -4.63
C GLU A 91 20.04 -1.94 -4.18
N ILE A 92 20.11 -1.67 -2.88
CA ILE A 92 20.04 -0.33 -2.32
C ILE A 92 21.15 0.55 -2.91
N GLN A 93 22.40 0.07 -2.88
CA GLN A 93 23.53 0.82 -3.42
C GLN A 93 23.34 1.15 -4.90
N ALA A 94 22.91 0.17 -5.70
CA ALA A 94 22.69 0.38 -7.13
C ALA A 94 21.57 1.40 -7.41
N GLY A 95 20.49 1.36 -6.62
CA GLY A 95 19.40 2.34 -6.73
C GLY A 95 19.84 3.75 -6.31
N GLU A 96 20.57 3.90 -5.20
CA GLU A 96 21.11 5.18 -4.77
C GLU A 96 22.11 5.75 -5.79
N ASP A 97 22.97 4.91 -6.37
CA ASP A 97 23.91 5.32 -7.43
C ASP A 97 23.17 5.75 -8.70
N PHE A 98 22.07 5.08 -9.04
CA PHE A 98 21.22 5.49 -10.16
C PHE A 98 20.59 6.87 -9.90
N LEU A 99 20.01 7.10 -8.74
CA LEU A 99 19.42 8.40 -8.39
C LEU A 99 20.42 9.54 -8.42
N LYS A 100 21.67 9.27 -8.00
CA LYS A 100 22.77 10.23 -8.03
C LYS A 100 23.24 10.54 -9.45
N ALA A 101 23.30 9.52 -10.31
CA ALA A 101 23.76 9.66 -11.69
C ALA A 101 22.71 10.32 -12.59
N TYR A 102 21.42 10.06 -12.33
CA TYR A 102 20.30 10.44 -13.19
C TYR A 102 19.16 11.12 -12.40
N PRO A 103 19.41 12.30 -11.80
CA PRO A 103 18.45 12.97 -10.90
C PRO A 103 17.18 13.49 -11.61
N ALA A 104 17.16 13.54 -12.93
CA ALA A 104 16.00 13.93 -13.75
C ALA A 104 15.45 12.78 -14.61
N SER A 105 15.76 11.54 -14.23
CA SER A 105 15.36 10.33 -14.96
C SER A 105 13.84 10.17 -15.01
N GLN A 106 13.34 9.67 -16.14
CA GLN A 106 11.94 9.23 -16.23
C GLN A 106 11.66 7.96 -15.40
N TYR A 107 12.67 7.24 -14.95
CA TYR A 107 12.56 6.03 -14.14
C TYR A 107 12.52 6.28 -12.63
N LEU A 108 12.62 7.54 -12.16
CA LEU A 108 12.70 7.88 -10.74
C LEU A 108 11.60 7.25 -9.91
N GLN A 109 10.36 7.25 -10.41
CA GLN A 109 9.22 6.66 -9.70
C GLN A 109 9.48 5.18 -9.39
N HIS A 110 9.89 4.40 -10.38
CA HIS A 110 10.17 2.96 -10.22
C HIS A 110 11.38 2.70 -9.32
N VAL A 111 12.40 3.55 -9.41
CA VAL A 111 13.60 3.43 -8.57
C VAL A 111 13.25 3.71 -7.11
N TYR A 112 12.51 4.78 -6.81
CA TYR A 112 12.06 5.08 -5.45
C TYR A 112 11.12 4.00 -4.90
N SER A 113 10.17 3.52 -5.68
CA SER A 113 9.27 2.43 -5.29
C SER A 113 10.06 1.18 -4.89
N ARG A 114 11.05 0.82 -5.68
CA ARG A 114 11.90 -0.34 -5.43
C ARG A 114 12.81 -0.15 -4.22
N LEU A 115 13.42 1.04 -4.05
CA LEU A 115 14.23 1.38 -2.89
C LEU A 115 13.40 1.36 -1.60
N ALA A 116 12.17 1.88 -1.61
CA ALA A 116 11.28 1.79 -0.46
C ALA A 116 11.08 0.33 0.00
N ASN A 117 10.89 -0.58 -0.96
CA ASN A 117 10.78 -2.02 -0.67
C ASN A 117 12.09 -2.61 -0.14
N ALA A 118 13.23 -2.25 -0.71
CA ALA A 118 14.53 -2.72 -0.26
C ALA A 118 14.84 -2.23 1.17
N TYR A 119 14.52 -0.98 1.49
CA TYR A 119 14.66 -0.44 2.84
C TYR A 119 13.70 -1.07 3.86
N PHE A 120 12.51 -1.47 3.43
CA PHE A 120 11.62 -2.27 4.28
C PHE A 120 12.26 -3.61 4.67
N GLN A 121 12.93 -4.29 3.73
CA GLN A 121 13.66 -5.53 4.00
C GLN A 121 14.87 -5.32 4.92
N LYS A 122 15.49 -4.14 4.92
CA LYS A 122 16.62 -3.73 5.79
C LYS A 122 16.19 -3.19 7.15
N PRO A 123 14.96 -3.26 7.57
CA PRO A 123 14.19 -2.51 8.57
C PRO A 123 14.63 -1.04 8.76
N ASP A 124 15.01 -0.34 7.69
CA ASP A 124 15.20 1.11 7.70
C ASP A 124 13.89 1.81 7.32
N LEU A 125 12.99 1.89 8.32
CA LEU A 125 11.65 2.45 8.11
C LEU A 125 11.67 3.94 7.77
N ALA A 126 12.73 4.67 8.13
CA ALA A 126 12.85 6.10 7.81
C ALA A 126 13.10 6.29 6.31
N LYS A 127 14.06 5.59 5.74
CA LYS A 127 14.34 5.62 4.30
C LYS A 127 13.22 4.99 3.48
N MET A 128 12.64 3.89 3.95
CA MET A 128 11.45 3.28 3.34
C MET A 128 10.33 4.32 3.18
N TYR A 129 10.03 5.07 4.23
CA TYR A 129 9.00 6.09 4.20
C TYR A 129 9.38 7.25 3.27
N GLU A 130 10.61 7.75 3.35
CA GLU A 130 11.11 8.85 2.51
C GLU A 130 11.00 8.50 1.01
N ASP A 131 11.52 7.35 0.60
CA ASP A 131 11.50 6.95 -0.80
C ASP A 131 10.10 6.56 -1.27
N GLY A 132 9.29 5.94 -0.41
CA GLY A 132 7.87 5.70 -0.68
C GLY A 132 7.10 7.00 -0.94
N GLN A 133 7.33 8.06 -0.16
CA GLN A 133 6.72 9.37 -0.38
C GLN A 133 7.15 9.98 -1.73
N LYS A 134 8.44 9.87 -2.09
CA LYS A 134 8.93 10.33 -3.39
C LYS A 134 8.31 9.56 -4.56
N ALA A 135 8.17 8.24 -4.41
CA ALA A 135 7.50 7.41 -5.41
C ALA A 135 6.03 7.83 -5.61
N LEU A 136 5.27 8.02 -4.51
CA LEU A 136 3.88 8.46 -4.57
C LEU A 136 3.73 9.90 -5.09
N ALA A 137 4.69 10.78 -4.83
CA ALA A 137 4.69 12.12 -5.41
C ALA A 137 4.82 12.12 -6.94
N LEU A 138 5.48 11.10 -7.51
CA LEU A 138 5.63 10.92 -8.96
C LEU A 138 4.48 10.09 -9.57
N ASN A 139 3.95 9.14 -8.84
CA ASN A 139 2.79 8.33 -9.23
C ASN A 139 1.98 7.98 -7.99
N GLY A 140 0.91 8.73 -7.73
CA GLY A 140 0.02 8.54 -6.59
C GLY A 140 -0.74 7.21 -6.59
N ASP A 141 -0.80 6.53 -7.75
CA ASP A 141 -1.53 5.27 -7.95
C ASP A 141 -0.61 4.03 -7.89
N ASP A 142 0.61 4.15 -7.36
CA ASP A 142 1.48 3.01 -7.13
C ASP A 142 0.94 2.13 -5.99
N VAL A 143 0.13 1.13 -6.36
CA VAL A 143 -0.50 0.19 -5.42
C VAL A 143 0.53 -0.50 -4.52
N SER A 144 1.72 -0.79 -5.04
CA SER A 144 2.81 -1.43 -4.28
C SER A 144 3.28 -0.55 -3.12
N VAL A 145 3.52 0.74 -3.40
CA VAL A 145 3.95 1.70 -2.38
C VAL A 145 2.80 2.08 -1.45
N LEU A 146 1.59 2.24 -1.99
CA LEU A 146 0.40 2.51 -1.17
C LEU A 146 0.21 1.41 -0.11
N THR A 147 0.22 0.13 -0.51
CA THR A 147 0.07 -0.99 0.43
C THR A 147 1.28 -1.16 1.35
N LEU A 148 2.50 -0.86 0.89
CA LEU A 148 3.70 -0.87 1.74
C LEU A 148 3.60 0.15 2.87
N LEU A 149 3.31 1.40 2.53
CA LEU A 149 3.22 2.47 3.52
C LEU A 149 1.98 2.32 4.39
N GLY A 150 0.81 2.06 3.80
CA GLY A 150 -0.45 1.83 4.51
C GLY A 150 -0.32 0.69 5.52
N GLY A 151 0.22 -0.45 5.09
CA GLY A 151 0.44 -1.60 5.96
C GLY A 151 1.50 -1.38 7.05
N THR A 152 2.50 -0.53 6.83
CA THR A 152 3.64 -0.40 7.75
C THR A 152 3.47 0.73 8.77
N LEU A 153 2.98 1.89 8.36
CA LEU A 153 2.87 3.07 9.21
C LEU A 153 2.06 2.84 10.49
N PRO A 154 0.91 2.12 10.47
CA PRO A 154 0.13 1.90 11.67
C PRO A 154 0.81 0.98 12.69
N ARG A 155 1.83 0.23 12.28
CA ARG A 155 2.63 -0.64 13.16
C ARG A 155 3.77 0.08 13.87
N GLY A 156 3.93 1.38 13.60
CA GLY A 156 4.92 2.26 14.21
C GLY A 156 4.71 2.47 15.72
N LYS A 157 5.68 3.13 16.35
CA LYS A 157 5.64 3.42 17.79
C LYS A 157 4.68 4.57 18.07
N ALA A 158 3.90 4.45 19.16
CA ALA A 158 2.93 5.46 19.57
C ALA A 158 3.59 6.75 20.13
N ASP A 159 4.86 6.69 20.52
CA ASP A 159 5.65 7.83 20.99
C ASP A 159 6.32 8.63 19.86
N ASP A 160 6.15 8.25 18.60
CA ASP A 160 6.54 9.05 17.43
C ASP A 160 5.71 10.34 17.40
N PRO A 161 6.33 11.53 17.41
CA PRO A 161 5.60 12.81 17.42
C PRO A 161 4.68 12.97 16.20
N ASN A 162 4.98 12.31 15.07
CA ASN A 162 4.19 12.35 13.85
C ASN A 162 3.25 11.14 13.72
N PHE A 163 3.08 10.35 14.78
CA PHE A 163 2.37 9.08 14.68
C PHE A 163 0.90 9.26 14.26
N LYS A 164 0.23 10.29 14.78
CA LYS A 164 -1.16 10.58 14.42
C LYS A 164 -1.32 10.91 12.92
N ASP A 165 -0.40 11.70 12.37
CA ASP A 165 -0.42 12.04 10.94
C ASP A 165 -0.11 10.81 10.08
N LYS A 166 0.79 9.95 10.53
CA LYS A 166 1.10 8.67 9.89
C LYS A 166 -0.08 7.72 9.88
N LEU A 167 -0.90 7.67 10.94
CA LEU A 167 -2.14 6.89 10.96
C LEU A 167 -3.13 7.39 9.91
N ALA A 168 -3.37 8.70 9.85
CA ALA A 168 -4.27 9.29 8.87
C ALA A 168 -3.79 9.07 7.42
N GLN A 169 -2.47 9.14 7.19
CA GLN A 169 -1.88 8.83 5.89
C GLN A 169 -2.06 7.35 5.53
N ALA A 170 -1.83 6.44 6.49
CA ALA A 170 -2.04 5.01 6.28
C ALA A 170 -3.48 4.69 5.89
N GLU A 171 -4.45 5.28 6.59
CA GLU A 171 -5.88 5.14 6.25
C GLU A 171 -6.15 5.57 4.80
N GLN A 172 -5.57 6.70 4.35
CA GLN A 172 -5.72 7.18 2.98
C GLN A 172 -5.07 6.24 1.96
N TYR A 173 -3.84 5.79 2.23
CA TYR A 173 -3.10 4.91 1.31
C TYR A 173 -3.79 3.56 1.14
N ASP A 174 -4.22 2.94 2.23
CA ASP A 174 -4.87 1.63 2.15
C ASP A 174 -6.24 1.72 1.47
N LYS A 175 -7.03 2.76 1.74
CA LYS A 175 -8.30 2.99 1.03
C LYS A 175 -8.07 3.17 -0.46
N HIS A 176 -7.10 4.00 -0.84
CA HIS A 176 -6.77 4.22 -2.25
C HIS A 176 -6.26 2.94 -2.93
N ALA A 177 -5.40 2.17 -2.26
CA ALA A 177 -4.96 0.88 -2.76
C ALA A 177 -6.14 -0.08 -3.00
N LEU A 178 -7.09 -0.16 -2.06
CA LEU A 178 -8.28 -1.00 -2.17
C LEU A 178 -9.22 -0.58 -3.32
N GLU A 179 -9.27 0.71 -3.64
CA GLU A 179 -10.00 1.22 -4.81
C GLU A 179 -9.33 0.83 -6.13
N LEU A 180 -7.98 0.84 -6.19
CA LEU A 180 -7.21 0.54 -7.40
C LEU A 180 -7.07 -0.96 -7.67
N LEU A 181 -6.93 -1.78 -6.64
CA LEU A 181 -6.64 -3.22 -6.74
C LEU A 181 -7.59 -3.99 -7.66
N PRO A 182 -8.93 -3.78 -7.65
CA PRO A 182 -9.84 -4.49 -8.55
C PRO A 182 -9.53 -4.27 -10.03
N THR A 183 -9.12 -3.07 -10.40
CA THR A 183 -8.87 -2.63 -11.79
C THR A 183 -7.41 -2.74 -12.23
N THR A 184 -6.52 -3.11 -11.31
CA THR A 184 -5.09 -3.29 -11.62
C THR A 184 -4.90 -4.34 -12.71
N THR A 185 -4.13 -3.99 -13.74
CA THR A 185 -3.81 -4.87 -14.86
C THR A 185 -2.58 -5.72 -14.57
N LYS A 186 -2.58 -6.94 -15.12
CA LYS A 186 -1.45 -7.85 -14.97
C LYS A 186 -0.22 -7.34 -15.73
N PRO A 187 0.94 -7.22 -15.08
CA PRO A 187 2.19 -6.86 -15.75
C PRO A 187 2.63 -7.94 -16.75
N GLU A 188 3.37 -7.52 -17.77
CA GLU A 188 3.97 -8.44 -18.71
C GLU A 188 4.96 -9.39 -18.00
N GLY A 189 4.98 -10.66 -18.42
CA GLY A 189 5.87 -11.68 -17.84
C GLY A 189 5.36 -12.31 -16.53
N VAL A 190 4.25 -11.82 -15.95
CA VAL A 190 3.62 -12.40 -14.75
C VAL A 190 2.54 -13.39 -15.15
N THR A 191 2.52 -14.59 -14.55
CA THR A 191 1.45 -15.57 -14.77
C THR A 191 0.16 -15.14 -14.09
N ASP A 192 -1.00 -15.66 -14.52
CA ASP A 192 -2.29 -15.34 -13.90
C ASP A 192 -2.34 -15.77 -12.43
N GLU A 193 -1.75 -16.91 -12.11
CA GLU A 193 -1.66 -17.41 -10.73
C GLU A 193 -0.80 -16.48 -9.85
N GLN A 194 0.38 -16.07 -10.34
CA GLN A 194 1.22 -15.12 -9.62
C GLN A 194 0.51 -13.79 -9.42
N PHE A 195 -0.16 -13.28 -10.44
CA PHE A 195 -0.88 -12.01 -10.36
C PHE A 195 -2.06 -12.07 -9.38
N THR A 196 -2.84 -13.15 -9.41
CA THR A 196 -3.92 -13.39 -8.45
C THR A 196 -3.39 -13.37 -7.03
N LYS A 197 -2.32 -14.11 -6.76
CA LYS A 197 -1.68 -14.17 -5.43
C LYS A 197 -1.13 -12.81 -4.99
N LEU A 198 -0.55 -12.02 -5.91
CA LEU A 198 -0.09 -10.67 -5.63
C LEU A 198 -1.24 -9.76 -5.23
N LYS A 199 -2.35 -9.78 -5.97
CA LYS A 199 -3.55 -9.01 -5.66
C LYS A 199 -4.16 -9.41 -4.32
N GLU A 200 -4.30 -10.70 -4.06
CA GLU A 200 -4.81 -11.21 -2.78
C GLU A 200 -3.95 -10.71 -1.63
N THR A 201 -2.62 -10.84 -1.73
CA THR A 201 -1.72 -10.39 -0.66
C THR A 201 -1.78 -8.88 -0.47
N ALA A 202 -1.79 -8.10 -1.56
CA ALA A 202 -1.91 -6.65 -1.46
C ALA A 202 -3.24 -6.23 -0.83
N THR A 203 -4.35 -6.89 -1.20
CA THR A 203 -5.68 -6.67 -0.62
C THR A 203 -5.69 -6.93 0.88
N MET A 204 -5.12 -8.07 1.30
CA MET A 204 -5.01 -8.41 2.73
C MET A 204 -4.16 -7.41 3.50
N THR A 205 -3.00 -7.04 2.94
CA THR A 205 -2.10 -6.05 3.57
C THR A 205 -2.80 -4.72 3.76
N ALA A 206 -3.55 -4.25 2.75
CA ALA A 206 -4.30 -3.00 2.81
C ALA A 206 -5.44 -3.08 3.84
N HIS A 207 -6.20 -4.17 3.89
CA HIS A 207 -7.23 -4.35 4.92
C HIS A 207 -6.62 -4.42 6.33
N GLY A 208 -5.50 -5.12 6.52
CA GLY A 208 -4.80 -5.21 7.80
C GLY A 208 -4.25 -3.84 8.26
N GLY A 209 -3.60 -3.10 7.36
CA GLY A 209 -3.10 -1.75 7.62
C GLY A 209 -4.21 -0.80 7.99
N LEU A 210 -5.28 -0.74 7.17
CA LEU A 210 -6.46 0.08 7.42
C LEU A 210 -7.12 -0.26 8.77
N GLY A 211 -7.31 -1.54 9.05
CA GLY A 211 -7.91 -1.98 10.31
C GLY A 211 -7.08 -1.60 11.53
N ILE A 212 -5.74 -1.75 11.46
CA ILE A 212 -4.85 -1.33 12.54
C ILE A 212 -4.86 0.20 12.70
N ALA A 213 -4.83 0.96 11.60
CA ALA A 213 -4.91 2.43 11.65
C ALA A 213 -6.19 2.88 12.34
N LEU A 214 -7.35 2.39 11.90
CA LEU A 214 -8.65 2.68 12.50
C LEU A 214 -8.72 2.31 13.98
N PHE A 215 -8.21 1.14 14.36
CA PHE A 215 -8.16 0.72 15.77
C PHE A 215 -7.34 1.69 16.61
N ARG A 216 -6.16 2.09 16.14
CA ARG A 216 -5.26 3.00 16.85
C ARG A 216 -5.76 4.44 16.89
N GLU A 217 -6.62 4.83 15.97
CA GLU A 217 -7.37 6.09 16.00
C GLU A 217 -8.60 6.05 16.93
N GLY A 218 -8.92 4.89 17.50
CA GLY A 218 -10.10 4.70 18.36
C GLY A 218 -11.40 4.44 17.59
N LYS A 219 -11.36 4.29 16.26
CA LYS A 219 -12.49 3.95 15.39
C LYS A 219 -12.73 2.42 15.40
N VAL A 220 -12.93 1.86 16.59
CA VAL A 220 -12.89 0.40 16.81
C VAL A 220 -13.97 -0.34 16.02
N THR A 221 -15.15 0.24 15.91
CA THR A 221 -16.28 -0.37 15.18
C THR A 221 -15.95 -0.54 13.69
N ASP A 222 -15.24 0.44 13.12
CA ASP A 222 -14.85 0.42 11.70
C ASP A 222 -13.61 -0.46 11.46
N ALA A 223 -12.77 -0.63 12.48
CA ALA A 223 -11.58 -1.45 12.42
C ALA A 223 -11.90 -2.96 12.30
N VAL A 224 -12.94 -3.44 12.98
CA VAL A 224 -13.28 -4.87 13.04
C VAL A 224 -13.52 -5.46 11.65
N PRO A 225 -14.41 -4.93 10.80
CA PRO A 225 -14.67 -5.52 9.48
C PRO A 225 -13.44 -5.50 8.57
N GLU A 226 -12.53 -4.53 8.72
CA GLU A 226 -11.30 -4.49 7.93
C GLU A 226 -10.32 -5.57 8.39
N LEU A 227 -10.15 -5.76 9.71
CA LEU A 227 -9.31 -6.82 10.26
C LEU A 227 -9.88 -8.23 9.99
N GLU A 228 -11.20 -8.40 9.98
CA GLU A 228 -11.84 -9.66 9.59
C GLU A 228 -11.47 -10.00 8.13
N LYS A 229 -11.56 -9.05 7.19
CA LYS A 229 -11.14 -9.26 5.79
C LYS A 229 -9.65 -9.58 5.65
N ALA A 230 -8.80 -9.07 6.53
CA ALA A 230 -7.37 -9.36 6.53
C ALA A 230 -7.03 -10.75 7.09
N THR A 231 -7.93 -11.37 7.84
CA THR A 231 -7.65 -12.62 8.57
C THR A 231 -8.50 -13.81 8.15
N ASP A 232 -9.70 -13.59 7.59
CA ASP A 232 -10.63 -14.66 7.26
C ASP A 232 -10.28 -15.31 5.91
N GLY A 233 -10.17 -16.65 5.91
CA GLY A 233 -9.87 -17.44 4.70
C GLY A 233 -8.49 -17.24 4.11
N VAL A 234 -7.58 -16.60 4.82
CA VAL A 234 -6.26 -16.21 4.34
C VAL A 234 -5.23 -17.32 4.57
N THR A 235 -4.44 -17.64 3.53
CA THR A 235 -3.44 -18.73 3.60
C THR A 235 -2.28 -18.42 4.56
N ASN A 236 -1.81 -17.18 4.63
CA ASN A 236 -0.72 -16.73 5.51
C ASN A 236 -1.06 -15.36 6.12
N PRO A 237 -1.99 -15.32 7.08
CA PRO A 237 -2.38 -14.08 7.72
C PRO A 237 -1.27 -13.51 8.61
N ASP A 238 -1.21 -12.18 8.74
CA ASP A 238 -0.28 -11.54 9.67
C ASP A 238 -0.77 -11.77 11.12
N PRO A 239 0.06 -12.33 12.01
CA PRO A 239 -0.29 -12.49 13.42
C PRO A 239 -0.72 -11.18 14.09
N THR A 240 -0.21 -10.03 13.63
CA THR A 240 -0.56 -8.72 14.17
C THR A 240 -2.02 -8.39 13.89
N ASP A 241 -2.52 -8.72 12.69
CA ASP A 241 -3.91 -8.43 12.30
C ASP A 241 -4.89 -9.22 13.18
N PHE A 242 -4.62 -10.51 13.41
CA PHE A 242 -5.39 -11.32 14.38
C PHE A 242 -5.31 -10.78 15.80
N TYR A 243 -4.12 -10.37 16.24
CA TYR A 243 -3.94 -9.84 17.59
C TYR A 243 -4.76 -8.55 17.80
N VAL A 244 -4.69 -7.62 16.83
CA VAL A 244 -5.43 -6.37 16.90
C VAL A 244 -6.93 -6.61 16.73
N LEU A 245 -7.38 -7.57 15.90
CA LEU A 245 -8.77 -8.00 15.82
C LEU A 245 -9.28 -8.47 17.18
N GLY A 246 -8.49 -9.32 17.86
CA GLY A 246 -8.83 -9.77 19.21
C GLY A 246 -8.97 -8.61 20.21
N LEU A 247 -8.08 -7.64 20.17
CA LEU A 247 -8.16 -6.43 21.00
C LEU A 247 -9.40 -5.58 20.68
N ALA A 248 -9.67 -5.37 19.39
CA ALA A 248 -10.82 -4.60 18.92
C ALA A 248 -12.15 -5.25 19.36
N LEU A 249 -12.30 -6.55 19.16
CA LEU A 249 -13.48 -7.30 19.58
C LEU A 249 -13.64 -7.30 21.11
N ALA A 250 -12.55 -7.46 21.84
CA ALA A 250 -12.58 -7.40 23.30
C ALA A 250 -13.01 -6.02 23.84
N SER A 251 -12.59 -4.93 23.18
CA SER A 251 -12.98 -3.57 23.56
C SER A 251 -14.48 -3.31 23.30
N LEU A 252 -15.06 -3.99 22.31
CA LEU A 252 -16.49 -4.00 22.03
C LEU A 252 -17.27 -5.03 22.87
N GLN A 253 -16.63 -5.67 23.85
CA GLN A 253 -17.18 -6.72 24.71
C GLN A 253 -17.66 -7.97 23.95
N LYS A 254 -17.24 -8.16 22.72
CA LYS A 254 -17.49 -9.38 21.91
C LYS A 254 -16.47 -10.46 22.28
N TYR A 255 -16.48 -10.90 23.56
CA TYR A 255 -15.40 -11.72 24.09
C TYR A 255 -15.29 -13.10 23.48
N ALA A 256 -16.39 -13.71 23.05
CA ALA A 256 -16.34 -15.01 22.38
C ALA A 256 -15.59 -14.92 21.01
N ASP A 257 -15.83 -13.86 20.25
CA ASP A 257 -15.17 -13.64 18.97
C ASP A 257 -13.73 -13.16 19.17
N ALA A 258 -13.48 -12.32 20.19
CA ALA A 258 -12.12 -11.96 20.58
C ALA A 258 -11.26 -13.19 20.92
N ALA A 259 -11.83 -14.16 21.62
CA ALA A 259 -11.13 -15.40 21.93
C ALA A 259 -10.75 -16.18 20.66
N LYS A 260 -11.63 -16.25 19.65
CA LYS A 260 -11.32 -16.90 18.36
C LYS A 260 -10.20 -16.19 17.61
N ALA A 261 -10.23 -14.86 17.56
CA ALA A 261 -9.17 -14.08 16.92
C ALA A 261 -7.80 -14.30 17.61
N PHE A 262 -7.77 -14.25 18.94
CA PHE A 262 -6.55 -14.56 19.69
C PHE A 262 -6.09 -16.01 19.54
N ASP A 263 -7.00 -16.98 19.48
CA ASP A 263 -6.65 -18.38 19.19
C ASP A 263 -6.04 -18.51 17.79
N GLY A 264 -6.58 -17.83 16.77
CA GLY A 264 -5.98 -17.77 15.43
C GLY A 264 -4.56 -17.23 15.45
N CYS A 265 -4.36 -16.09 16.14
CA CYS A 265 -3.01 -15.54 16.37
C CYS A 265 -2.08 -16.52 17.06
N ALA A 266 -2.53 -17.24 18.09
CA ALA A 266 -1.73 -18.14 18.88
C ALA A 266 -1.25 -19.39 18.11
N GLN A 267 -1.91 -19.73 17.01
CA GLN A 267 -1.52 -20.83 16.11
C GLN A 267 -0.33 -20.45 15.21
N LEU A 268 -0.10 -19.15 15.01
CA LEU A 268 0.97 -18.65 14.15
C LEU A 268 2.27 -18.49 14.92
N THR A 269 3.36 -18.99 14.35
CA THR A 269 4.70 -18.81 14.96
C THR A 269 5.14 -17.35 14.83
N SER A 270 5.11 -16.64 15.94
CA SER A 270 5.47 -15.21 15.98
C SER A 270 5.89 -14.77 17.39
N GLY A 271 6.48 -13.58 17.49
CA GLY A 271 6.76 -12.95 18.79
C GLY A 271 5.50 -12.54 19.58
N LEU A 272 4.32 -12.64 18.99
CA LEU A 272 3.03 -12.35 19.63
C LEU A 272 2.37 -13.60 20.23
N GLN A 273 2.87 -14.81 19.96
CA GLN A 273 2.19 -16.06 20.29
C GLN A 273 1.76 -16.14 21.77
N ASP A 274 2.64 -15.78 22.70
CA ASP A 274 2.30 -15.86 24.14
C ASP A 274 1.28 -14.79 24.54
N ARG A 275 1.35 -13.58 23.96
CA ARG A 275 0.32 -12.55 24.16
C ARG A 275 -1.03 -12.98 23.62
N CYS A 276 -1.03 -13.68 22.48
CA CYS A 276 -2.26 -14.20 21.90
C CYS A 276 -2.88 -15.31 22.76
N LYS A 277 -2.08 -16.23 23.28
CA LYS A 277 -2.54 -17.27 24.24
C LYS A 277 -3.15 -16.63 25.51
N GLN A 278 -2.50 -15.61 26.05
CA GLN A 278 -3.02 -14.88 27.21
C GLN A 278 -4.34 -14.17 26.86
N GLY A 279 -4.38 -13.43 25.74
CA GLY A 279 -5.59 -12.75 25.27
C GLY A 279 -6.77 -13.71 25.06
N ALA A 280 -6.50 -14.90 24.48
CA ALA A 280 -7.51 -15.94 24.31
C ALA A 280 -8.07 -16.46 25.65
N SER A 281 -7.19 -16.70 26.64
CA SER A 281 -7.58 -17.13 27.98
C SER A 281 -8.45 -16.08 28.66
N ASP A 282 -8.01 -14.82 28.65
CA ASP A 282 -8.74 -13.71 29.28
C ASP A 282 -10.10 -13.47 28.62
N ALA A 283 -10.16 -13.53 27.29
CA ALA A 283 -11.39 -13.38 26.55
C ALA A 283 -12.40 -14.52 26.84
N LYS A 284 -11.94 -15.78 26.90
CA LYS A 284 -12.76 -16.93 27.28
C LYS A 284 -13.34 -16.80 28.68
N ALA A 285 -12.52 -16.35 29.64
CA ALA A 285 -13.00 -16.12 31.01
C ALA A 285 -14.06 -15.02 31.07
N LYS A 286 -13.89 -13.92 30.35
CA LYS A 286 -14.89 -12.84 30.26
C LYS A 286 -16.17 -13.29 29.56
N ALA A 287 -16.08 -14.05 28.47
CA ALA A 287 -17.23 -14.62 27.79
C ALA A 287 -18.05 -15.54 28.70
N ALA A 288 -17.40 -16.40 29.49
CA ALA A 288 -18.05 -17.25 30.46
C ALA A 288 -18.79 -16.46 31.55
N ASN A 289 -18.21 -15.34 32.00
CA ASN A 289 -18.84 -14.48 33.01
C ASN A 289 -20.07 -13.73 32.45
N GLN A 290 -20.08 -13.38 31.15
CA GLN A 290 -21.26 -12.75 30.50
C GLN A 290 -22.46 -13.67 30.44
N LEU A 291 -22.24 -14.99 30.42
CA LEU A 291 -23.32 -16.01 30.36
C LEU A 291 -23.89 -16.37 31.74
N GLN A 292 -23.28 -15.89 32.84
CA GLN A 292 -23.79 -16.14 34.20
C GLN A 292 -24.96 -15.22 34.50
N PRO A 293 -26.07 -15.73 35.08
CA PRO A 293 -27.15 -14.87 35.55
C PRO A 293 -26.63 -13.93 36.64
N PRO A 294 -27.19 -12.71 36.78
CA PRO A 294 -26.81 -11.79 37.82
C PRO A 294 -26.93 -12.48 39.18
N LYS A 295 -25.88 -12.38 39.99
CA LYS A 295 -25.96 -12.86 41.37
C LYS A 295 -27.00 -12.02 42.11
N ILE A 296 -28.13 -12.67 42.48
CA ILE A 296 -29.21 -12.08 43.29
C ILE A 296 -28.73 -11.90 44.72
#